data_39fa8e51ae32e7b74b66ed232d4b8a33
#
_entry.id   39fa8e51ae32e7b74b66ed232d4b8a33
#
_cell.length_a   1.000
_cell.length_b   1.000
_cell.length_c   1.000
_cell.angle_alpha   90.00
_cell.angle_beta   90.00
_cell.angle_gamma   90.00
#
_symmetry.space_group_name_H-M   'P 1'
#
loop_
_entity.id
_entity.type
_entity.pdbx_description
1 polymer ?
#
loop_
_entity_poly.entity_id
_entity_poly.type
_entity_poly.pdbx_seq_one_letter_code
_entity_poly.pdbx_strand_id
1 'polypeptide(L)'
;MGKKLQFTELDQYLFGQGTNYDIYRKLGAHPDTQNRKKGVYFAVWAPNAQAVSVIGEFNEWDTEKNPMKKVGPIGVYETFVPGAKIGQLYKFYITGAHGEELYKADPYANAAEMRPGTASRITDITNYKWKDDTWMKNRENFDPDTSAMSIYEVHPGSWMKHPQTAEDEDGFYSYRELAPKLAQYVKKMGYTHVELMGIAEHPFDGSWGYQVTGYYAPPSRYGTPQDFKYLVDYLHRQKIGIILDWVPAHFPKDAHGLVNFDGTAVYEHADPRQGEHPDWGTKIYNYGRPEVKNFLIANALYWVEECHVDGLRVDAVASMLYLDYGKKDGEWIANKYGGNKNLEAIEFFKHLNTVVLGRNHGTVMIAEESTAWPMVTGKAEDDGLGFSLKWNMGWMNDFLEYMKLDPYFRKFNHNKMTFSMTYAYSEKYVLVLSHDEVVHLKCSMLEKMPGELDDKFKNLKAGYTFMFGHPGKKLLFMGQDFGQLREWSEARELDWYLLGEENHQKLQQYVSDLLHIYRKYPALYGADNDPSAFEWINANDGDRSIFSFVRKSPTRRNNILIVCNFTPVARPDYRVGVPKKKQYKLIMDEQGLLPKGKVFKAEKKNCDNREFSFAYPLEAYGVGIFTY
;
A
#
# COMPACT_ATOMS: atom_id res chain seq x y z
N MET A 1 14.96 -36.97 16.87
CA MET A 1 13.84 -36.46 17.70
C MET A 1 13.79 -34.96 17.48
N GLY A 2 12.72 -34.42 16.90
CA GLY A 2 12.52 -32.97 16.78
C GLY A 2 12.54 -32.32 18.17
N LYS A 3 13.10 -31.13 18.27
CA LYS A 3 13.13 -30.38 19.53
C LYS A 3 11.69 -29.98 19.87
N LYS A 4 11.22 -30.35 21.09
CA LYS A 4 9.88 -29.97 21.59
C LYS A 4 9.69 -28.44 21.48
N LEU A 5 8.57 -28.00 20.93
CA LEU A 5 8.23 -26.58 20.89
C LEU A 5 7.87 -26.09 22.31
N GLN A 6 8.48 -24.99 22.73
CA GLN A 6 8.29 -24.36 24.03
C GLN A 6 8.80 -22.91 23.98
N PHE A 7 8.30 -22.08 24.87
CA PHE A 7 8.77 -20.71 25.06
C PHE A 7 9.96 -20.71 26.01
N THR A 8 11.16 -20.39 25.49
CA THR A 8 12.43 -20.50 26.23
C THR A 8 12.78 -19.21 26.98
N GLU A 9 13.78 -19.27 27.87
CA GLU A 9 14.33 -18.06 28.53
C GLU A 9 14.91 -17.06 27.52
N LEU A 10 15.54 -17.55 26.43
CA LEU A 10 16.02 -16.71 25.35
C LEU A 10 14.85 -16.02 24.62
N ASP A 11 13.75 -16.74 24.35
CA ASP A 11 12.55 -16.16 23.75
C ASP A 11 11.98 -15.05 24.64
N GLN A 12 11.92 -15.27 25.96
CA GLN A 12 11.48 -14.26 26.93
C GLN A 12 12.35 -13.01 26.92
N TYR A 13 13.67 -13.21 26.94
CA TYR A 13 14.63 -12.10 26.92
C TYR A 13 14.49 -11.28 25.64
N LEU A 14 14.54 -11.92 24.47
CA LEU A 14 14.44 -11.23 23.18
C LEU A 14 13.09 -10.55 23.00
N PHE A 15 11.99 -11.19 23.43
CA PHE A 15 10.65 -10.62 23.35
C PHE A 15 10.52 -9.37 24.23
N GLY A 16 11.03 -9.43 25.47
CA GLY A 16 11.07 -8.28 26.38
C GLY A 16 12.02 -7.15 25.93
N GLN A 17 12.94 -7.42 25.00
CA GLN A 17 13.76 -6.40 24.34
C GLN A 17 13.12 -5.86 23.03
N GLY A 18 12.03 -6.48 22.56
CA GLY A 18 11.41 -6.13 21.27
C GLY A 18 12.20 -6.59 20.05
N THR A 19 13.01 -7.65 20.19
CA THR A 19 13.94 -8.13 19.13
C THR A 19 13.79 -9.60 18.77
N ASN A 20 12.72 -10.26 19.24
CA ASN A 20 12.39 -11.61 18.80
C ASN A 20 11.58 -11.56 17.49
N TYR A 21 12.25 -11.34 16.39
CA TYR A 21 11.59 -11.14 15.09
C TYR A 21 10.86 -12.37 14.54
N ASP A 22 11.19 -13.56 15.03
CA ASP A 22 10.55 -14.83 14.68
C ASP A 22 9.53 -15.29 15.73
N ILE A 23 9.06 -14.39 16.59
CA ILE A 23 8.15 -14.67 17.71
C ILE A 23 6.85 -15.36 17.27
N TYR A 24 6.36 -15.08 16.06
CA TYR A 24 5.18 -15.70 15.48
C TYR A 24 5.32 -17.20 15.22
N ARG A 25 6.55 -17.74 15.32
CA ARG A 25 6.84 -19.19 15.29
C ARG A 25 6.76 -19.83 16.68
N LYS A 26 6.51 -19.01 17.71
CA LYS A 26 6.43 -19.42 19.11
C LYS A 26 5.07 -19.09 19.72
N LEU A 27 4.61 -17.84 19.57
CA LEU A 27 3.27 -17.45 19.97
C LEU A 27 2.27 -17.86 18.89
N GLY A 28 1.05 -18.19 19.29
CA GLY A 28 0.02 -18.73 18.43
C GLY A 28 -0.21 -20.22 18.60
N ALA A 29 -0.78 -20.86 17.57
CA ALA A 29 -1.10 -22.29 17.53
C ALA A 29 -0.23 -23.01 16.50
N HIS A 30 0.60 -23.95 16.95
CA HIS A 30 1.56 -24.65 16.09
C HIS A 30 1.40 -26.17 16.17
N PRO A 31 1.13 -26.85 15.05
CA PRO A 31 1.17 -28.31 15.01
C PRO A 31 2.54 -28.84 15.47
N ASP A 32 2.52 -29.76 16.43
CA ASP A 32 3.75 -30.31 17.03
C ASP A 32 3.57 -31.79 17.42
N THR A 33 4.67 -32.45 17.74
CA THR A 33 4.66 -33.81 18.29
C THR A 33 5.46 -33.83 19.59
N GLN A 34 4.76 -33.96 20.72
CA GLN A 34 5.37 -34.03 22.04
C GLN A 34 5.11 -35.40 22.69
N ASN A 35 6.14 -36.00 23.28
CA ASN A 35 6.05 -37.31 23.92
C ASN A 35 5.42 -38.39 22.98
N ARG A 36 5.76 -38.37 21.69
CA ARG A 36 5.21 -39.25 20.63
C ARG A 36 3.70 -39.07 20.35
N LYS A 37 3.06 -38.05 20.89
CA LYS A 37 1.65 -37.70 20.61
C LYS A 37 1.62 -36.51 19.67
N LYS A 38 0.89 -36.64 18.57
CA LYS A 38 0.58 -35.50 17.68
C LYS A 38 -0.45 -34.61 18.34
N GLY A 39 -0.33 -33.31 18.15
CA GLY A 39 -1.24 -32.33 18.70
C GLY A 39 -0.86 -30.91 18.28
N VAL A 40 -1.25 -29.94 19.05
CA VAL A 40 -0.97 -28.52 18.80
C VAL A 40 -0.40 -27.88 20.07
N TYR A 41 0.69 -27.16 19.91
CA TYR A 41 1.24 -26.29 20.90
C TYR A 41 0.58 -24.91 20.78
N PHE A 42 0.11 -24.37 21.91
CA PHE A 42 -0.49 -23.04 22.01
C PHE A 42 0.32 -22.17 22.95
N ALA A 43 0.54 -20.92 22.57
CA ALA A 43 1.16 -19.93 23.43
C ALA A 43 0.57 -18.54 23.18
N VAL A 44 0.33 -17.77 24.25
CA VAL A 44 -0.25 -16.43 24.21
C VAL A 44 0.36 -15.53 25.25
N TRP A 45 0.53 -14.25 24.93
CA TRP A 45 0.99 -13.23 25.84
C TRP A 45 -0.17 -12.50 26.50
N ALA A 46 -0.33 -12.69 27.80
CA ALA A 46 -1.37 -12.08 28.62
C ALA A 46 -0.80 -11.76 30.02
N PRO A 47 0.06 -10.72 30.13
CA PRO A 47 0.95 -10.52 31.28
C PRO A 47 0.23 -10.33 32.62
N ASN A 48 -0.96 -9.74 32.60
CA ASN A 48 -1.73 -9.42 33.80
C ASN A 48 -2.90 -10.38 34.05
N ALA A 49 -3.08 -11.38 33.19
CA ALA A 49 -4.12 -12.41 33.37
C ALA A 49 -3.88 -13.20 34.67
N GLN A 50 -4.97 -13.53 35.37
CA GLN A 50 -4.94 -14.44 36.53
C GLN A 50 -4.81 -15.90 36.08
N ALA A 51 -5.50 -16.28 34.98
CA ALA A 51 -5.44 -17.61 34.39
C ALA A 51 -5.77 -17.54 32.89
N VAL A 52 -5.27 -18.51 32.14
CA VAL A 52 -5.57 -18.68 30.71
C VAL A 52 -5.83 -20.15 30.41
N SER A 53 -6.86 -20.43 29.62
CA SER A 53 -7.11 -21.73 29.04
C SER A 53 -7.26 -21.63 27.52
N VAL A 54 -6.89 -22.66 26.77
CA VAL A 54 -7.23 -22.74 25.36
C VAL A 54 -8.49 -23.60 25.18
N ILE A 55 -9.46 -23.04 24.47
CA ILE A 55 -10.75 -23.67 24.21
C ILE A 55 -10.98 -23.78 22.71
N GLY A 56 -11.70 -24.80 22.28
CA GLY A 56 -11.98 -25.01 20.87
C GLY A 56 -12.73 -26.28 20.59
N GLU A 57 -12.90 -26.63 19.32
CA GLU A 57 -13.60 -27.86 18.89
C GLU A 57 -12.95 -29.13 19.43
N PHE A 58 -11.64 -29.10 19.74
CA PHE A 58 -10.92 -30.26 20.29
C PHE A 58 -11.28 -30.59 21.76
N ASN A 59 -11.92 -29.69 22.47
CA ASN A 59 -12.34 -29.89 23.87
C ASN A 59 -13.76 -29.41 24.13
N GLU A 60 -14.59 -29.29 23.06
CA GLU A 60 -16.00 -28.88 23.15
C GLU A 60 -16.18 -27.49 23.78
N TRP A 61 -15.20 -26.61 23.60
CA TRP A 61 -15.15 -25.23 24.14
C TRP A 61 -15.17 -25.17 25.68
N ASP A 62 -14.76 -26.22 26.34
CA ASP A 62 -14.71 -26.31 27.80
C ASP A 62 -13.53 -25.49 28.36
N THR A 63 -13.85 -24.54 29.24
CA THR A 63 -12.89 -23.59 29.81
C THR A 63 -11.93 -24.19 30.83
N GLU A 64 -12.24 -25.41 31.36
CA GLU A 64 -11.44 -26.06 32.40
C GLU A 64 -10.52 -27.16 31.87
N LYS A 65 -10.79 -27.73 30.67
CA LYS A 65 -10.08 -28.91 30.16
C LYS A 65 -8.62 -28.67 29.76
N ASN A 66 -8.26 -27.49 29.29
CA ASN A 66 -6.91 -27.19 28.79
C ASN A 66 -6.34 -25.90 29.41
N PRO A 67 -6.10 -25.86 30.73
CA PRO A 67 -5.43 -24.72 31.36
C PRO A 67 -3.99 -24.58 30.83
N MET A 68 -3.55 -23.35 30.68
CA MET A 68 -2.22 -22.99 30.19
C MET A 68 -1.30 -22.62 31.35
N LYS A 69 -0.04 -22.99 31.23
CA LYS A 69 0.97 -22.68 32.24
C LYS A 69 1.65 -21.34 31.95
N LYS A 70 1.70 -20.46 32.95
CA LYS A 70 2.49 -19.21 32.87
C LYS A 70 3.98 -19.53 32.86
N VAL A 71 4.69 -18.96 31.86
CA VAL A 71 6.13 -19.14 31.65
C VAL A 71 6.86 -17.85 31.96
N GLY A 72 7.59 -17.84 33.06
CA GLY A 72 8.39 -16.71 33.48
C GLY A 72 7.61 -15.41 33.79
N PRO A 73 8.32 -14.33 34.08
CA PRO A 73 7.73 -13.06 34.52
C PRO A 73 7.11 -12.25 33.39
N ILE A 74 7.48 -12.52 32.11
CA ILE A 74 6.98 -11.77 30.95
C ILE A 74 5.50 -11.97 30.67
N GLY A 75 4.90 -13.03 31.26
CA GLY A 75 3.47 -13.27 31.21
C GLY A 75 2.98 -14.00 29.95
N VAL A 76 3.80 -14.84 29.36
CA VAL A 76 3.39 -15.79 28.34
C VAL A 76 2.79 -17.02 29.01
N TYR A 77 1.69 -17.51 28.46
CA TYR A 77 1.05 -18.77 28.84
C TYR A 77 1.20 -19.77 27.70
N GLU A 78 1.54 -21.04 28.03
CA GLU A 78 1.69 -22.10 27.02
C GLU A 78 1.06 -23.41 27.45
N THR A 79 0.64 -24.22 26.49
CA THR A 79 0.20 -25.61 26.68
C THR A 79 0.37 -26.42 25.40
N PHE A 80 0.42 -27.74 25.52
CA PHE A 80 0.33 -28.67 24.38
C PHE A 80 -0.94 -29.51 24.53
N VAL A 81 -1.79 -29.50 23.49
CA VAL A 81 -3.05 -30.24 23.46
C VAL A 81 -2.91 -31.45 22.52
N PRO A 82 -2.73 -32.67 23.07
CA PRO A 82 -2.71 -33.88 22.28
C PRO A 82 -4.01 -34.11 21.55
N GLY A 83 -3.96 -34.48 20.28
CA GLY A 83 -5.17 -34.80 19.49
C GLY A 83 -5.85 -33.60 18.85
N ALA A 84 -5.49 -32.35 19.18
CA ALA A 84 -5.92 -31.18 18.44
C ALA A 84 -5.35 -31.23 17.00
N LYS A 85 -6.12 -30.74 16.01
CA LYS A 85 -5.84 -30.93 14.58
C LYS A 85 -5.91 -29.61 13.82
N ILE A 86 -5.17 -29.55 12.72
CA ILE A 86 -5.30 -28.49 11.72
C ILE A 86 -6.76 -28.41 11.24
N GLY A 87 -7.26 -27.19 11.08
CA GLY A 87 -8.62 -26.88 10.65
C GLY A 87 -9.58 -26.59 11.78
N GLN A 88 -9.31 -27.06 13.00
CA GLN A 88 -10.17 -26.81 14.16
C GLN A 88 -10.13 -25.35 14.60
N LEU A 89 -11.27 -24.88 15.10
CA LEU A 89 -11.45 -23.55 15.65
C LEU A 89 -11.05 -23.52 17.13
N TYR A 90 -10.50 -22.37 17.57
CA TYR A 90 -10.11 -22.16 18.95
C TYR A 90 -10.15 -20.70 19.37
N LYS A 91 -10.16 -20.44 20.67
CA LYS A 91 -9.97 -19.16 21.34
C LYS A 91 -9.11 -19.33 22.59
N PHE A 92 -8.61 -18.23 23.11
CA PHE A 92 -8.10 -18.17 24.48
C PHE A 92 -9.22 -17.68 25.41
N TYR A 93 -9.52 -18.47 26.46
CA TYR A 93 -10.35 -18.05 27.58
C TYR A 93 -9.41 -17.49 28.64
N ILE A 94 -9.59 -16.22 28.98
CA ILE A 94 -8.72 -15.49 29.87
C ILE A 94 -9.53 -15.03 31.09
N THR A 95 -9.11 -15.43 32.29
CA THR A 95 -9.53 -14.77 33.51
C THR A 95 -8.68 -13.52 33.65
N GLY A 96 -9.27 -12.36 33.40
CA GLY A 96 -8.61 -11.09 33.32
C GLY A 96 -8.04 -10.60 34.65
N ALA A 97 -7.32 -9.51 34.62
CA ALA A 97 -6.66 -8.93 35.79
C ALA A 97 -7.60 -8.63 36.98
N HIS A 98 -8.86 -8.33 36.68
CA HIS A 98 -9.87 -8.02 37.69
C HIS A 98 -10.94 -9.14 37.85
N GLY A 99 -10.66 -10.33 37.28
CA GLY A 99 -11.53 -11.50 37.39
C GLY A 99 -12.62 -11.59 36.31
N GLU A 100 -12.59 -10.73 35.28
CA GLU A 100 -13.49 -10.78 34.15
C GLU A 100 -13.22 -11.98 33.24
N GLU A 101 -14.26 -12.52 32.64
CA GLU A 101 -14.17 -13.61 31.66
C GLU A 101 -14.05 -13.06 30.24
N LEU A 102 -12.94 -13.37 29.58
CA LEU A 102 -12.63 -12.85 28.25
C LEU A 102 -12.42 -14.00 27.25
N TYR A 103 -13.06 -13.90 26.10
CA TYR A 103 -12.96 -14.86 25.00
C TYR A 103 -12.21 -14.21 23.83
N LYS A 104 -10.91 -14.43 23.72
CA LYS A 104 -10.03 -13.72 22.80
C LYS A 104 -9.62 -14.59 21.60
N ALA A 105 -9.66 -14.01 20.41
CA ALA A 105 -8.95 -14.58 19.27
C ALA A 105 -7.44 -14.52 19.52
N ASP A 106 -6.71 -15.40 18.87
CA ASP A 106 -5.26 -15.44 18.98
C ASP A 106 -4.62 -14.28 18.18
N PRO A 107 -3.86 -13.38 18.82
CA PRO A 107 -3.20 -12.29 18.12
C PRO A 107 -2.21 -12.72 17.03
N TYR A 108 -1.66 -13.94 17.14
CA TYR A 108 -0.70 -14.52 16.21
C TYR A 108 -1.30 -15.58 15.28
N ALA A 109 -2.63 -15.74 15.28
CA ALA A 109 -3.29 -16.71 14.42
C ALA A 109 -3.00 -16.44 12.95
N ASN A 110 -2.63 -17.49 12.21
CA ASN A 110 -2.38 -17.38 10.77
C ASN A 110 -3.63 -17.62 9.92
N ALA A 111 -4.75 -18.02 10.55
CA ALA A 111 -6.05 -18.16 9.91
C ALA A 111 -7.16 -17.84 10.90
N ALA A 112 -8.25 -17.28 10.41
CA ALA A 112 -9.45 -16.97 11.19
C ALA A 112 -10.65 -17.79 10.73
N GLU A 113 -11.63 -17.87 11.61
CA GLU A 113 -12.97 -18.32 11.24
C GLU A 113 -13.61 -17.36 10.25
N MET A 114 -14.45 -17.88 9.35
CA MET A 114 -15.25 -17.03 8.47
C MET A 114 -16.22 -16.18 9.30
N ARG A 115 -16.26 -14.89 9.00
CA ARG A 115 -17.25 -14.00 9.62
C ARG A 115 -18.70 -14.51 9.42
N PRO A 116 -19.63 -14.28 10.36
CA PRO A 116 -19.50 -13.47 11.59
C PRO A 116 -18.77 -14.17 12.74
N GLY A 117 -18.24 -15.37 12.54
CA GLY A 117 -17.43 -16.06 13.53
C GLY A 117 -16.18 -15.26 13.93
N THR A 118 -15.73 -15.46 15.16
CA THR A 118 -14.63 -14.66 15.76
C THR A 118 -13.51 -15.52 16.34
N ALA A 119 -13.51 -16.82 16.04
CA ALA A 119 -12.46 -17.73 16.48
C ALA A 119 -11.25 -17.69 15.54
N SER A 120 -10.14 -18.16 16.07
CA SER A 120 -8.95 -18.47 15.28
C SER A 120 -9.02 -19.89 14.76
N ARG A 121 -8.32 -20.20 13.66
CA ARG A 121 -8.25 -21.53 13.07
C ARG A 121 -6.83 -22.07 13.10
N ILE A 122 -6.67 -23.29 13.60
CA ILE A 122 -5.36 -23.97 13.59
C ILE A 122 -4.94 -24.22 12.15
N THR A 123 -3.77 -23.76 11.77
CA THR A 123 -3.20 -23.96 10.43
C THR A 123 -1.69 -24.22 10.49
N ASP A 124 -1.17 -24.82 9.42
CA ASP A 124 0.28 -24.98 9.19
C ASP A 124 0.67 -24.12 7.99
N ILE A 125 1.39 -23.05 8.23
CA ILE A 125 1.86 -22.13 7.18
C ILE A 125 3.15 -22.61 6.50
N THR A 126 3.80 -23.65 7.01
CA THR A 126 5.11 -24.12 6.54
C THR A 126 5.01 -25.10 5.36
N ASN A 127 3.83 -25.61 5.06
CA ASN A 127 3.62 -26.67 4.08
C ASN A 127 3.42 -26.18 2.63
N TYR A 128 3.45 -24.85 2.36
CA TYR A 128 3.36 -24.32 1.01
C TYR A 128 4.68 -24.51 0.25
N LYS A 129 4.58 -24.97 -1.01
CA LYS A 129 5.73 -25.18 -1.89
C LYS A 129 5.81 -24.04 -2.89
N TRP A 130 6.67 -23.09 -2.61
CA TRP A 130 6.94 -21.96 -3.47
C TRP A 130 7.53 -22.35 -4.83
N LYS A 131 7.23 -21.57 -5.86
CA LYS A 131 7.73 -21.73 -7.23
C LYS A 131 8.27 -20.40 -7.78
N ASP A 132 8.52 -19.45 -6.92
CA ASP A 132 8.96 -18.08 -7.22
C ASP A 132 10.45 -17.84 -6.98
N ASP A 133 11.28 -18.86 -6.83
CA ASP A 133 12.72 -18.74 -6.55
C ASP A 133 13.44 -17.75 -7.48
N THR A 134 13.06 -17.73 -8.77
CA THR A 134 13.66 -16.81 -9.75
C THR A 134 13.28 -15.35 -9.43
N TRP A 135 12.06 -15.10 -9.01
CA TRP A 135 11.61 -13.78 -8.60
C TRP A 135 12.35 -13.34 -7.34
N MET A 136 12.37 -14.17 -6.30
CA MET A 136 13.01 -13.87 -5.02
C MET A 136 14.50 -13.55 -5.19
N LYS A 137 15.23 -14.31 -6.01
CA LYS A 137 16.62 -14.01 -6.35
C LYS A 137 16.79 -12.67 -7.09
N ASN A 138 15.88 -12.35 -8.01
CA ASN A 138 15.93 -11.08 -8.73
C ASN A 138 15.55 -9.90 -7.84
N ARG A 139 14.63 -10.10 -6.88
CA ARG A 139 14.21 -9.10 -5.91
C ARG A 139 15.40 -8.56 -5.11
N GLU A 140 16.35 -9.38 -4.72
CA GLU A 140 17.54 -8.96 -3.97
C GLU A 140 18.31 -7.80 -4.63
N ASN A 141 18.17 -7.65 -5.95
CA ASN A 141 18.81 -6.58 -6.73
C ASN A 141 17.83 -5.44 -7.13
N PHE A 142 16.59 -5.49 -6.66
CA PHE A 142 15.63 -4.44 -6.95
C PHE A 142 15.98 -3.18 -6.18
N ASP A 143 16.07 -2.07 -6.89
CA ASP A 143 16.30 -0.74 -6.32
C ASP A 143 15.20 0.20 -6.82
N PRO A 144 14.31 0.69 -5.94
CA PRO A 144 13.23 1.59 -6.32
C PRO A 144 13.74 2.92 -6.89
N ASP A 145 14.95 3.35 -6.55
CA ASP A 145 15.49 4.62 -7.05
C ASP A 145 15.79 4.59 -8.56
N THR A 146 16.17 3.42 -9.07
CA THR A 146 16.58 3.24 -10.46
C THR A 146 15.67 2.36 -11.30
N SER A 147 14.71 1.67 -10.66
CA SER A 147 13.77 0.75 -11.33
C SER A 147 12.45 1.42 -11.67
N ALA A 148 11.82 0.97 -12.75
CA ALA A 148 10.43 1.34 -13.03
C ALA A 148 9.51 0.75 -11.98
N MET A 149 8.63 1.57 -11.40
CA MET A 149 7.64 1.15 -10.45
C MET A 149 6.32 1.86 -10.73
N SER A 150 5.37 1.10 -11.26
CA SER A 150 3.98 1.51 -11.47
C SER A 150 3.07 0.53 -10.75
N ILE A 151 2.25 1.06 -9.86
CA ILE A 151 1.46 0.31 -8.89
C ILE A 151 0.00 0.35 -9.30
N TYR A 152 -0.63 -0.81 -9.32
CA TYR A 152 -2.07 -0.96 -9.46
C TYR A 152 -2.65 -1.28 -8.09
N GLU A 153 -3.31 -0.32 -7.45
CA GLU A 153 -3.94 -0.47 -6.15
C GLU A 153 -5.29 -1.18 -6.31
N VAL A 154 -5.51 -2.26 -5.55
CA VAL A 154 -6.65 -3.16 -5.71
C VAL A 154 -7.26 -3.53 -4.37
N HIS A 155 -8.58 -3.41 -4.27
CA HIS A 155 -9.36 -4.05 -3.22
C HIS A 155 -9.90 -5.39 -3.75
N PRO A 156 -9.42 -6.55 -3.27
CA PRO A 156 -9.74 -7.86 -3.84
C PRO A 156 -11.23 -8.17 -3.89
N GLY A 157 -11.97 -7.80 -2.85
CA GLY A 157 -13.39 -8.10 -2.70
C GLY A 157 -14.32 -7.32 -3.63
N SER A 158 -13.82 -6.26 -4.31
CA SER A 158 -14.62 -5.41 -5.20
C SER A 158 -13.97 -5.17 -6.57
N TRP A 159 -12.89 -5.85 -6.88
CA TRP A 159 -12.28 -5.77 -8.21
C TRP A 159 -13.14 -6.49 -9.25
N MET A 160 -13.46 -7.74 -9.00
CA MET A 160 -14.45 -8.57 -9.72
C MET A 160 -15.21 -9.41 -8.71
N LYS A 161 -16.46 -9.75 -9.03
CA LYS A 161 -17.30 -10.65 -8.23
C LYS A 161 -17.94 -11.73 -9.09
N HIS A 162 -18.29 -12.85 -8.46
CA HIS A 162 -19.29 -13.77 -9.01
C HIS A 162 -20.67 -13.13 -8.94
N PRO A 163 -21.61 -13.55 -9.79
CA PRO A 163 -23.02 -13.20 -9.62
C PRO A 163 -23.47 -13.59 -8.19
N GLN A 164 -23.99 -12.61 -7.45
CA GLN A 164 -24.50 -12.86 -6.10
C GLN A 164 -25.72 -13.77 -6.16
N THR A 165 -25.79 -14.74 -5.24
CA THR A 165 -26.89 -15.70 -5.08
C THR A 165 -27.34 -15.74 -3.64
N ALA A 166 -28.43 -16.45 -3.35
CA ALA A 166 -28.89 -16.64 -1.97
C ALA A 166 -27.92 -17.49 -1.13
N GLU A 167 -27.11 -18.33 -1.79
CA GLU A 167 -26.07 -19.15 -1.15
C GLU A 167 -24.72 -18.45 -1.04
N ASP A 168 -24.48 -17.45 -1.87
CA ASP A 168 -23.25 -16.63 -1.89
C ASP A 168 -23.63 -15.15 -2.11
N GLU A 169 -24.00 -14.49 -1.02
CA GLU A 169 -24.41 -13.08 -1.03
C GLU A 169 -23.23 -12.13 -1.30
N ASP A 170 -22.00 -12.53 -0.97
CA ASP A 170 -20.81 -11.74 -1.15
C ASP A 170 -20.27 -11.81 -2.59
N GLY A 171 -20.32 -12.96 -3.22
CA GLY A 171 -19.81 -13.22 -4.57
C GLY A 171 -18.30 -13.01 -4.70
N PHE A 172 -17.52 -13.20 -3.65
CA PHE A 172 -16.08 -12.96 -3.69
C PHE A 172 -15.33 -14.00 -4.53
N TYR A 173 -14.37 -13.54 -5.33
CA TYR A 173 -13.37 -14.46 -5.85
C TYR A 173 -12.45 -14.95 -4.75
N SER A 174 -12.14 -16.25 -4.77
CA SER A 174 -11.04 -16.79 -3.98
C SER A 174 -9.69 -16.27 -4.48
N TYR A 175 -8.66 -16.33 -3.61
CA TYR A 175 -7.29 -15.99 -4.01
C TYR A 175 -6.83 -16.75 -5.25
N ARG A 176 -7.26 -18.02 -5.41
CA ARG A 176 -6.89 -18.86 -6.56
C ARG A 176 -7.56 -18.43 -7.85
N GLU A 177 -8.79 -17.96 -7.79
CA GLU A 177 -9.52 -17.45 -8.95
C GLU A 177 -9.05 -16.04 -9.33
N LEU A 178 -8.76 -15.22 -8.32
CA LEU A 178 -8.26 -13.84 -8.52
C LEU A 178 -6.89 -13.84 -9.19
N ALA A 179 -5.96 -14.73 -8.78
CA ALA A 179 -4.57 -14.72 -9.21
C ALA A 179 -4.38 -14.68 -10.73
N PRO A 180 -4.94 -15.60 -11.54
CA PRO A 180 -4.76 -15.57 -13.00
C PRO A 180 -5.43 -14.38 -13.67
N LYS A 181 -6.60 -13.95 -13.19
CA LYS A 181 -7.35 -12.82 -13.75
C LYS A 181 -6.60 -11.50 -13.51
N LEU A 182 -6.18 -11.26 -12.28
CA LEU A 182 -5.43 -10.07 -11.90
C LEU A 182 -4.08 -10.01 -12.62
N ALA A 183 -3.35 -11.12 -12.65
CA ALA A 183 -2.07 -11.19 -13.36
C ALA A 183 -2.22 -10.90 -14.85
N GLN A 184 -3.24 -11.45 -15.50
CA GLN A 184 -3.53 -11.19 -16.91
C GLN A 184 -3.80 -9.71 -17.18
N TYR A 185 -4.63 -9.09 -16.35
CA TYR A 185 -4.97 -7.67 -16.45
C TYR A 185 -3.75 -6.77 -16.25
N VAL A 186 -3.06 -6.92 -15.14
CA VAL A 186 -1.87 -6.13 -14.76
C VAL A 186 -0.77 -6.24 -15.82
N LYS A 187 -0.54 -7.44 -16.34
CA LYS A 187 0.44 -7.69 -17.40
C LYS A 187 0.05 -7.06 -18.72
N LYS A 188 -1.24 -7.18 -19.13
CA LYS A 188 -1.79 -6.53 -20.32
C LYS A 188 -1.62 -5.01 -20.23
N MET A 189 -1.98 -4.43 -19.10
CA MET A 189 -1.88 -2.99 -18.90
C MET A 189 -0.43 -2.50 -18.83
N GLY A 190 0.50 -3.28 -18.27
CA GLY A 190 1.90 -2.93 -18.17
C GLY A 190 2.32 -2.43 -16.79
N TYR A 191 1.49 -2.56 -15.76
CA TYR A 191 1.89 -2.29 -14.38
C TYR A 191 3.02 -3.22 -13.93
N THR A 192 3.84 -2.77 -12.98
CA THR A 192 4.95 -3.57 -12.44
C THR A 192 4.60 -4.24 -11.12
N HIS A 193 3.74 -3.63 -10.34
CA HIS A 193 3.33 -4.06 -9.00
C HIS A 193 1.83 -3.98 -8.82
N VAL A 194 1.32 -4.81 -7.94
CA VAL A 194 -0.03 -4.72 -7.38
C VAL A 194 0.09 -4.32 -5.91
N GLU A 195 -0.72 -3.37 -5.46
CA GLU A 195 -0.88 -3.07 -4.03
C GLU A 195 -2.26 -3.56 -3.60
N LEU A 196 -2.30 -4.49 -2.64
CA LEU A 196 -3.53 -5.10 -2.15
C LEU A 196 -4.00 -4.44 -0.86
N MET A 197 -5.18 -3.87 -0.89
CA MET A 197 -5.88 -3.36 0.29
C MET A 197 -6.56 -4.50 1.05
N GLY A 198 -6.75 -4.34 2.35
CA GLY A 198 -7.58 -5.21 3.18
C GLY A 198 -7.09 -6.65 3.28
N ILE A 199 -5.79 -6.90 3.30
CA ILE A 199 -5.20 -8.26 3.32
C ILE A 199 -4.85 -8.75 4.74
N ALA A 200 -5.20 -8.07 5.78
CA ALA A 200 -5.24 -8.63 7.14
C ALA A 200 -6.68 -8.87 7.56
N GLU A 201 -6.94 -9.94 8.32
CA GLU A 201 -8.30 -10.32 8.72
C GLU A 201 -9.02 -9.20 9.48
N HIS A 202 -10.23 -8.90 9.08
CA HIS A 202 -11.07 -7.85 9.65
C HIS A 202 -12.55 -8.24 9.55
N PRO A 203 -13.39 -7.89 10.55
CA PRO A 203 -14.78 -8.33 10.59
C PRO A 203 -15.70 -7.50 9.70
N PHE A 204 -15.38 -6.22 9.48
CA PHE A 204 -16.25 -5.24 8.84
C PHE A 204 -15.73 -4.82 7.46
N ASP A 205 -16.43 -5.21 6.39
CA ASP A 205 -16.04 -4.88 5.01
C ASP A 205 -15.99 -3.38 4.74
N GLY A 206 -16.94 -2.62 5.32
CA GLY A 206 -16.98 -1.16 5.20
C GLY A 206 -15.79 -0.43 5.81
N SER A 207 -14.91 -1.13 6.53
CA SER A 207 -13.61 -0.59 6.95
C SER A 207 -12.54 -0.69 5.88
N TRP A 208 -12.83 -1.34 4.74
CA TRP A 208 -11.89 -1.61 3.64
C TRP A 208 -10.62 -2.36 4.07
N GLY A 209 -10.65 -2.99 5.25
CA GLY A 209 -9.52 -3.67 5.87
C GLY A 209 -8.69 -2.82 6.84
N TYR A 210 -9.10 -1.58 7.14
CA TYR A 210 -8.38 -0.72 8.09
C TYR A 210 -8.74 -0.97 9.56
N GLN A 211 -9.73 -1.81 9.86
CA GLN A 211 -10.07 -2.25 11.22
C GLN A 211 -9.64 -3.71 11.44
N VAL A 212 -8.34 -3.92 11.52
CA VAL A 212 -7.71 -5.24 11.59
C VAL A 212 -7.90 -5.90 12.95
N THR A 213 -8.37 -7.15 12.95
CA THR A 213 -8.47 -8.00 14.15
C THR A 213 -7.52 -9.20 14.12
N GLY A 214 -7.05 -9.60 12.92
CA GLY A 214 -6.10 -10.71 12.74
C GLY A 214 -4.89 -10.32 11.92
N TYR A 215 -3.87 -9.79 12.57
CA TYR A 215 -2.67 -9.21 11.92
C TYR A 215 -1.84 -10.22 11.14
N TYR A 216 -1.83 -11.49 11.54
CA TYR A 216 -1.04 -12.57 10.94
C TYR A 216 -1.87 -13.49 10.04
N ALA A 217 -3.14 -13.16 9.82
CA ALA A 217 -4.06 -13.96 9.00
C ALA A 217 -4.52 -13.18 7.77
N PRO A 218 -4.40 -13.72 6.56
CA PRO A 218 -5.12 -13.18 5.41
C PRO A 218 -6.63 -13.39 5.59
N PRO A 219 -7.49 -12.49 5.05
CA PRO A 219 -8.93 -12.61 5.19
C PRO A 219 -9.47 -13.96 4.74
N SER A 220 -10.17 -14.63 5.64
CA SER A 220 -10.75 -15.96 5.42
C SER A 220 -11.80 -15.99 4.32
N ARG A 221 -12.43 -14.85 4.03
CA ARG A 221 -13.45 -14.68 2.97
C ARG A 221 -12.94 -14.93 1.56
N TYR A 222 -11.63 -14.87 1.35
CA TYR A 222 -11.00 -15.12 0.05
C TYR A 222 -10.27 -16.47 -0.03
N GLY A 223 -10.21 -17.23 1.07
CA GLY A 223 -9.56 -18.54 1.11
C GLY A 223 -8.61 -18.74 2.29
N THR A 224 -7.75 -19.72 2.16
CA THR A 224 -6.77 -20.11 3.17
C THR A 224 -5.47 -19.33 3.05
N PRO A 225 -4.60 -19.33 4.09
CA PRO A 225 -3.25 -18.79 3.98
C PRO A 225 -2.42 -19.38 2.83
N GLN A 226 -2.62 -20.67 2.52
CA GLN A 226 -1.97 -21.33 1.39
C GLN A 226 -2.49 -20.79 0.05
N ASP A 227 -3.79 -20.42 -0.03
CA ASP A 227 -4.35 -19.82 -1.22
C ASP A 227 -3.84 -18.38 -1.42
N PHE A 228 -3.63 -17.64 -0.33
CA PHE A 228 -2.95 -16.35 -0.38
C PHE A 228 -1.50 -16.49 -0.88
N LYS A 229 -0.73 -17.43 -0.32
CA LYS A 229 0.61 -17.74 -0.81
C LYS A 229 0.61 -18.13 -2.31
N TYR A 230 -0.42 -18.85 -2.76
CA TYR A 230 -0.58 -19.17 -4.18
C TYR A 230 -0.79 -17.90 -5.03
N LEU A 231 -1.58 -16.93 -4.57
CA LEU A 231 -1.76 -15.65 -5.26
C LEU A 231 -0.40 -14.94 -5.44
N VAL A 232 0.38 -14.81 -4.37
CA VAL A 232 1.70 -14.18 -4.41
C VAL A 232 2.64 -14.92 -5.36
N ASP A 233 2.76 -16.25 -5.20
CA ASP A 233 3.58 -17.11 -6.04
C ASP A 233 3.20 -17.02 -7.54
N TYR A 234 1.90 -16.94 -7.81
CA TYR A 234 1.40 -16.81 -9.18
C TYR A 234 1.80 -15.47 -9.81
N LEU A 235 1.62 -14.35 -9.07
CA LEU A 235 2.00 -13.01 -9.53
C LEU A 235 3.51 -12.91 -9.78
N HIS A 236 4.34 -13.44 -8.88
CA HIS A 236 5.79 -13.48 -9.03
C HIS A 236 6.23 -14.23 -10.29
N ARG A 237 5.62 -15.39 -10.57
CA ARG A 237 5.88 -16.14 -11.82
C ARG A 237 5.48 -15.37 -13.08
N GLN A 238 4.52 -14.44 -12.97
CA GLN A 238 4.16 -13.51 -14.05
C GLN A 238 5.01 -12.24 -14.07
N LYS A 239 6.02 -12.12 -13.20
CA LYS A 239 6.92 -10.96 -13.05
C LYS A 239 6.21 -9.71 -12.57
N ILE A 240 5.28 -9.87 -11.64
CA ILE A 240 4.51 -8.81 -10.99
C ILE A 240 4.86 -8.83 -9.51
N GLY A 241 5.33 -7.69 -9.00
CA GLY A 241 5.57 -7.50 -7.56
C GLY A 241 4.28 -7.28 -6.80
N ILE A 242 4.30 -7.54 -5.49
CA ILE A 242 3.14 -7.39 -4.63
C ILE A 242 3.48 -6.57 -3.38
N ILE A 243 2.66 -5.58 -3.11
CA ILE A 243 2.73 -4.71 -1.95
C ILE A 243 1.44 -4.94 -1.14
N LEU A 244 1.54 -4.95 0.17
CA LEU A 244 0.37 -4.98 1.03
C LEU A 244 0.16 -3.63 1.70
N ASP A 245 -1.08 -3.21 1.77
CA ASP A 245 -1.52 -2.12 2.63
C ASP A 245 -1.55 -2.63 4.08
N TRP A 246 -0.71 -2.05 4.94
CA TRP A 246 -0.45 -2.50 6.29
C TRP A 246 -0.76 -1.41 7.31
N VAL A 247 -1.52 -1.77 8.35
CA VAL A 247 -2.13 -0.83 9.30
C VAL A 247 -1.53 -0.96 10.70
N PRO A 248 -0.33 -0.44 10.98
CA PRO A 248 0.27 -0.46 12.33
C PRO A 248 -0.19 0.69 13.22
N ALA A 249 -1.02 1.61 12.72
CA ALA A 249 -1.41 2.82 13.44
C ALA A 249 -2.40 2.54 14.56
N HIS A 250 -3.36 1.65 14.33
CA HIS A 250 -4.49 1.46 15.24
C HIS A 250 -5.16 0.09 15.04
N PHE A 251 -6.08 -0.25 15.93
CA PHE A 251 -6.93 -1.43 15.84
C PHE A 251 -8.33 -1.16 16.42
N PRO A 252 -9.37 -1.92 16.00
CA PRO A 252 -10.75 -1.71 16.43
C PRO A 252 -10.98 -2.17 17.88
N LYS A 253 -12.13 -1.76 18.43
CA LYS A 253 -12.54 -2.09 19.80
C LYS A 253 -13.36 -3.39 19.91
N ASP A 254 -13.26 -4.27 18.94
CA ASP A 254 -13.94 -5.56 18.94
C ASP A 254 -13.49 -6.41 20.12
N ALA A 255 -14.45 -6.91 20.92
CA ALA A 255 -14.17 -7.57 22.19
C ALA A 255 -13.31 -8.84 22.07
N HIS A 256 -13.38 -9.53 20.91
CA HIS A 256 -12.56 -10.71 20.62
C HIS A 256 -11.13 -10.36 20.18
N GLY A 257 -10.88 -9.09 19.81
CA GLY A 257 -9.59 -8.60 19.31
C GLY A 257 -8.62 -8.17 20.43
N LEU A 258 -7.75 -7.23 20.10
CA LEU A 258 -6.62 -6.83 20.95
C LEU A 258 -7.00 -5.93 22.13
N VAL A 259 -8.14 -5.24 22.06
CA VAL A 259 -8.56 -4.27 23.08
C VAL A 259 -8.68 -4.92 24.46
N ASN A 260 -8.05 -4.32 25.47
CA ASN A 260 -8.05 -4.79 26.84
C ASN A 260 -7.81 -6.32 26.93
N PHE A 261 -6.74 -6.79 26.29
CA PHE A 261 -6.56 -8.19 25.93
C PHE A 261 -6.62 -9.15 27.14
N ASP A 262 -6.07 -8.76 28.28
CA ASP A 262 -6.11 -9.52 29.54
C ASP A 262 -6.87 -8.79 30.67
N GLY A 263 -7.84 -7.95 30.29
CA GLY A 263 -8.55 -7.05 31.21
C GLY A 263 -7.83 -5.73 31.44
N THR A 264 -6.66 -5.55 30.84
CA THR A 264 -5.87 -4.32 30.89
C THR A 264 -5.46 -3.87 29.49
N ALA A 265 -4.94 -2.64 29.38
CA ALA A 265 -4.34 -2.13 28.16
C ALA A 265 -2.99 -2.81 27.90
N VAL A 266 -3.00 -3.91 27.11
CA VAL A 266 -1.81 -4.71 26.79
C VAL A 266 -1.12 -4.17 25.54
N TYR A 267 -1.87 -3.98 24.46
CA TYR A 267 -1.38 -3.51 23.15
C TYR A 267 -1.51 -2.01 22.99
N GLU A 268 -2.51 -1.39 23.61
CA GLU A 268 -2.79 0.04 23.57
C GLU A 268 -2.21 0.78 24.78
N HIS A 269 -2.19 2.10 24.70
CA HIS A 269 -1.98 2.94 25.89
C HIS A 269 -3.23 2.93 26.79
N ALA A 270 -3.01 2.91 28.11
CA ALA A 270 -4.09 2.91 29.10
C ALA A 270 -4.84 4.26 29.16
N ASP A 271 -4.11 5.39 29.01
CA ASP A 271 -4.72 6.72 28.98
C ASP A 271 -5.35 6.97 27.60
N PRO A 272 -6.66 7.21 27.51
CA PRO A 272 -7.35 7.42 26.24
C PRO A 272 -6.82 8.61 25.43
N ARG A 273 -6.21 9.61 26.08
CA ARG A 273 -5.57 10.74 25.40
C ARG A 273 -4.34 10.31 24.57
N GLN A 274 -3.72 9.16 24.86
CA GLN A 274 -2.66 8.54 24.08
C GLN A 274 -3.16 7.29 23.34
N GLY A 275 -4.15 6.60 23.87
CA GLY A 275 -4.59 5.28 23.45
C GLY A 275 -5.80 5.25 22.51
N GLU A 276 -6.36 6.39 22.12
CA GLU A 276 -7.54 6.43 21.23
C GLU A 276 -7.44 7.47 20.12
N HIS A 277 -7.97 7.09 18.94
CA HIS A 277 -8.32 8.01 17.86
C HIS A 277 -9.81 8.31 17.94
N PRO A 278 -10.23 9.51 18.40
CA PRO A 278 -11.65 9.85 18.58
C PRO A 278 -12.46 9.77 17.29
N ASP A 279 -11.90 10.27 16.18
CA ASP A 279 -12.57 10.34 14.88
C ASP A 279 -12.79 8.95 14.25
N TRP A 280 -11.88 8.00 14.50
CA TRP A 280 -11.96 6.63 13.94
C TRP A 280 -12.58 5.62 14.90
N GLY A 281 -12.73 5.99 16.18
CA GLY A 281 -13.23 5.10 17.22
C GLY A 281 -12.32 3.91 17.55
N THR A 282 -11.03 4.01 17.22
CA THR A 282 -10.04 2.92 17.34
C THR A 282 -9.06 3.15 18.47
N LYS A 283 -8.32 2.10 18.86
CA LYS A 283 -7.21 2.15 19.83
C LYS A 283 -5.88 2.40 19.13
N ILE A 284 -4.97 3.11 19.79
CA ILE A 284 -3.61 3.38 19.34
C ILE A 284 -2.65 2.42 20.05
N TYR A 285 -1.74 1.81 19.29
CA TYR A 285 -0.69 0.95 19.83
C TYR A 285 0.25 1.71 20.77
N ASN A 286 0.68 1.02 21.84
CA ASN A 286 1.75 1.50 22.73
C ASN A 286 3.13 1.17 22.12
N TYR A 287 3.63 2.03 21.25
CA TYR A 287 4.93 1.86 20.58
C TYR A 287 6.13 1.87 21.54
N GLY A 288 5.95 2.41 22.75
CA GLY A 288 6.97 2.42 23.80
C GLY A 288 7.15 1.07 24.49
N ARG A 289 6.16 0.15 24.35
CA ARG A 289 6.24 -1.18 24.95
C ARG A 289 7.01 -2.13 24.03
N PRO A 290 8.14 -2.71 24.48
CA PRO A 290 8.98 -3.56 23.63
C PRO A 290 8.24 -4.73 22.98
N GLU A 291 7.35 -5.40 23.72
CA GLU A 291 6.58 -6.53 23.23
C GLU A 291 5.58 -6.13 22.14
N VAL A 292 5.02 -4.92 22.20
CA VAL A 292 4.13 -4.36 21.19
C VAL A 292 4.91 -4.00 19.92
N LYS A 293 6.07 -3.35 20.07
CA LYS A 293 7.00 -3.14 18.93
C LYS A 293 7.37 -4.47 18.30
N ASN A 294 7.69 -5.46 19.10
CA ASN A 294 8.03 -6.80 18.62
C ASN A 294 6.88 -7.42 17.82
N PHE A 295 5.64 -7.32 18.32
CA PHE A 295 4.43 -7.79 17.63
C PHE A 295 4.32 -7.19 16.22
N LEU A 296 4.46 -5.87 16.11
CA LEU A 296 4.33 -5.17 14.82
C LEU A 296 5.51 -5.43 13.87
N ILE A 297 6.76 -5.41 14.36
CA ILE A 297 7.95 -5.66 13.52
C ILE A 297 7.94 -7.11 13.02
N ALA A 298 7.64 -8.08 13.90
CA ALA A 298 7.53 -9.48 13.50
C ALA A 298 6.38 -9.72 12.52
N ASN A 299 5.28 -8.94 12.62
CA ASN A 299 4.18 -8.99 11.68
C ASN A 299 4.60 -8.49 10.28
N ALA A 300 5.32 -7.39 10.20
CA ALA A 300 5.87 -6.91 8.92
C ALA A 300 6.79 -7.97 8.29
N LEU A 301 7.67 -8.57 9.08
CA LEU A 301 8.55 -9.66 8.62
C LEU A 301 7.79 -10.91 8.21
N TYR A 302 6.72 -11.26 8.92
CA TYR A 302 5.85 -12.37 8.54
C TYR A 302 5.30 -12.22 7.12
N TRP A 303 4.78 -11.05 6.78
CA TRP A 303 4.29 -10.79 5.43
C TRP A 303 5.40 -10.85 4.38
N VAL A 304 6.58 -10.30 4.69
CA VAL A 304 7.72 -10.27 3.76
C VAL A 304 8.40 -11.63 3.62
N GLU A 305 8.65 -12.34 4.73
CA GLU A 305 9.47 -13.56 4.76
C GLU A 305 8.66 -14.85 4.60
N GLU A 306 7.45 -14.93 5.21
CA GLU A 306 6.60 -16.11 5.12
C GLU A 306 5.63 -16.06 3.93
N CYS A 307 5.19 -14.86 3.56
CA CYS A 307 4.26 -14.66 2.46
C CYS A 307 4.92 -14.11 1.20
N HIS A 308 6.23 -13.86 1.21
CA HIS A 308 7.06 -13.39 0.09
C HIS A 308 6.62 -12.05 -0.51
N VAL A 309 5.84 -11.21 0.19
CA VAL A 309 5.46 -9.90 -0.36
C VAL A 309 6.68 -9.00 -0.56
N ASP A 310 6.65 -8.15 -1.58
CA ASP A 310 7.78 -7.32 -2.00
C ASP A 310 7.82 -5.97 -1.30
N GLY A 311 6.78 -5.62 -0.57
CA GLY A 311 6.74 -4.38 0.19
C GLY A 311 5.49 -4.19 1.01
N LEU A 312 5.54 -3.20 1.88
CA LEU A 312 4.41 -2.74 2.69
C LEU A 312 4.18 -1.25 2.45
N ARG A 313 2.95 -0.89 2.15
CA ARG A 313 2.46 0.49 2.28
C ARG A 313 1.96 0.66 3.70
N VAL A 314 2.57 1.57 4.44
CA VAL A 314 2.27 1.81 5.85
C VAL A 314 1.25 2.92 5.94
N ASP A 315 0.05 2.54 6.38
CA ASP A 315 -1.11 3.41 6.53
C ASP A 315 -0.94 4.42 7.65
N ALA A 316 -1.46 5.64 7.42
CA ALA A 316 -1.66 6.68 8.42
C ALA A 316 -0.41 7.03 9.25
N VAL A 317 0.76 7.08 8.65
CA VAL A 317 2.03 7.38 9.34
C VAL A 317 1.97 8.69 10.12
N ALA A 318 1.34 9.73 9.57
CA ALA A 318 1.15 11.02 10.27
C ALA A 318 0.42 10.85 11.62
N SER A 319 -0.59 9.99 11.67
CA SER A 319 -1.35 9.73 12.92
C SER A 319 -0.50 9.08 14.01
N MET A 320 0.57 8.40 13.62
CA MET A 320 1.52 7.78 14.55
C MET A 320 2.59 8.78 15.03
N LEU A 321 3.01 9.70 14.16
CA LEU A 321 4.09 10.65 14.44
C LEU A 321 3.67 11.81 15.34
N TYR A 322 2.39 12.17 15.35
CA TYR A 322 1.87 13.31 16.10
C TYR A 322 0.88 12.87 17.19
N LEU A 323 1.20 13.23 18.45
CA LEU A 323 0.37 12.91 19.62
C LEU A 323 -0.99 13.63 19.63
N ASP A 324 -1.08 14.76 18.94
CA ASP A 324 -2.26 15.60 18.79
C ASP A 324 -3.04 15.37 17.49
N TYR A 325 -2.67 14.35 16.70
CA TYR A 325 -3.34 14.06 15.43
C TYR A 325 -4.84 13.78 15.62
N GLY A 326 -5.71 14.57 14.97
CA GLY A 326 -7.16 14.45 15.10
C GLY A 326 -7.72 14.72 16.48
N LYS A 327 -6.98 15.42 17.37
CA LYS A 327 -7.36 15.71 18.75
C LYS A 327 -7.42 17.21 19.01
N LYS A 328 -8.31 17.58 19.93
CA LYS A 328 -8.45 18.98 20.40
C LYS A 328 -7.49 19.27 21.55
N ASP A 329 -7.35 20.54 21.89
CA ASP A 329 -6.62 20.97 23.07
C ASP A 329 -7.17 20.28 24.33
N GLY A 330 -6.26 19.68 25.11
CA GLY A 330 -6.60 18.90 26.32
C GLY A 330 -6.96 17.44 26.08
N GLU A 331 -7.13 17.00 24.83
CA GLU A 331 -7.43 15.61 24.46
C GLU A 331 -6.17 14.77 24.13
N TRP A 332 -4.98 15.35 24.30
CA TRP A 332 -3.70 14.67 24.08
C TRP A 332 -2.68 14.99 25.19
N ILE A 333 -1.62 14.20 25.25
CA ILE A 333 -0.54 14.36 26.24
C ILE A 333 0.76 14.63 25.48
N ALA A 334 1.43 15.73 25.87
CA ALA A 334 2.74 16.08 25.32
C ALA A 334 3.81 15.04 25.67
N ASN A 335 4.81 14.92 24.81
CA ASN A 335 5.99 14.08 25.08
C ASN A 335 6.83 14.67 26.23
N LYS A 336 7.86 13.92 26.66
CA LYS A 336 8.74 14.31 27.79
C LYS A 336 9.46 15.65 27.62
N TYR A 337 9.45 16.24 26.41
CA TYR A 337 10.02 17.56 26.12
C TYR A 337 8.95 18.64 25.95
N GLY A 338 7.68 18.32 26.17
CA GLY A 338 6.56 19.25 26.04
C GLY A 338 6.03 19.45 24.62
N GLY A 339 6.52 18.68 23.64
CA GLY A 339 6.10 18.75 22.25
C GLY A 339 5.06 17.69 21.87
N ASN A 340 4.56 17.79 20.63
CA ASN A 340 3.53 16.90 20.08
C ASN A 340 4.09 15.71 19.27
N LYS A 341 5.42 15.59 19.12
CA LYS A 341 6.04 14.46 18.42
C LYS A 341 5.96 13.19 19.26
N ASN A 342 5.49 12.11 18.67
CA ASN A 342 5.49 10.78 19.30
C ASN A 342 6.88 10.14 19.16
N LEU A 343 7.71 10.32 20.16
CA LEU A 343 9.10 9.85 20.14
C LEU A 343 9.19 8.33 20.05
N GLU A 344 8.22 7.62 20.62
CA GLU A 344 8.16 6.15 20.63
C GLU A 344 7.83 5.62 19.23
N ALA A 345 6.91 6.26 18.51
CA ALA A 345 6.60 5.91 17.12
C ALA A 345 7.74 6.24 16.15
N ILE A 346 8.47 7.34 16.37
CA ILE A 346 9.67 7.67 15.59
C ILE A 346 10.72 6.57 15.71
N GLU A 347 11.04 6.14 16.93
CA GLU A 347 11.97 5.04 17.17
C GLU A 347 11.45 3.70 16.64
N PHE A 348 10.15 3.46 16.73
CA PHE A 348 9.52 2.30 16.10
C PHE A 348 9.75 2.25 14.59
N PHE A 349 9.53 3.35 13.86
CA PHE A 349 9.74 3.39 12.40
C PHE A 349 11.21 3.18 12.03
N LYS A 350 12.14 3.83 12.73
CA LYS A 350 13.57 3.63 12.50
C LYS A 350 13.96 2.16 12.69
N HIS A 351 13.48 1.54 13.77
CA HIS A 351 13.73 0.13 14.07
C HIS A 351 13.08 -0.79 13.01
N LEU A 352 11.80 -0.60 12.72
CA LEU A 352 11.04 -1.35 11.72
C LEU A 352 11.75 -1.36 10.36
N ASN A 353 12.02 -0.18 9.82
CA ASN A 353 12.60 -0.03 8.48
C ASN A 353 14.03 -0.58 8.42
N THR A 354 14.84 -0.35 9.47
CA THR A 354 16.19 -0.91 9.56
C THR A 354 16.17 -2.43 9.52
N VAL A 355 15.26 -3.06 10.27
CA VAL A 355 15.20 -4.53 10.37
C VAL A 355 14.61 -5.14 9.09
N VAL A 356 13.49 -4.61 8.60
CA VAL A 356 12.82 -5.18 7.42
C VAL A 356 13.71 -5.07 6.19
N LEU A 357 14.23 -3.87 5.92
CA LEU A 357 15.08 -3.62 4.74
C LEU A 357 16.47 -4.25 4.86
N GLY A 358 17.01 -4.31 6.08
CA GLY A 358 18.32 -4.92 6.34
C GLY A 358 18.31 -6.45 6.21
N ARG A 359 17.19 -7.11 6.55
CA ARG A 359 17.03 -8.57 6.40
C ARG A 359 16.57 -8.98 5.00
N ASN A 360 15.86 -8.10 4.29
CA ASN A 360 15.17 -8.43 3.04
C ASN A 360 15.52 -7.42 1.93
N HIS A 361 16.66 -7.63 1.28
CA HIS A 361 17.10 -6.76 0.20
C HIS A 361 16.10 -6.73 -0.96
N GLY A 362 15.89 -5.54 -1.52
CA GLY A 362 14.94 -5.28 -2.60
C GLY A 362 13.48 -5.19 -2.19
N THR A 363 13.17 -5.35 -0.90
CA THR A 363 11.86 -5.03 -0.33
C THR A 363 11.69 -3.51 -0.23
N VAL A 364 10.47 -3.02 -0.33
CA VAL A 364 10.15 -1.59 -0.20
C VAL A 364 9.21 -1.32 0.98
N MET A 365 9.49 -0.25 1.72
CA MET A 365 8.62 0.29 2.76
C MET A 365 8.14 1.65 2.30
N ILE A 366 6.84 1.81 2.11
CA ILE A 366 6.21 3.00 1.54
C ILE A 366 5.37 3.70 2.61
N ALA A 367 5.66 4.96 2.92
CA ALA A 367 4.89 5.72 3.90
C ALA A 367 3.71 6.44 3.26
N GLU A 368 2.51 6.26 3.81
CA GLU A 368 1.44 7.23 3.63
C GLU A 368 1.56 8.27 4.74
N GLU A 369 2.21 9.38 4.42
CA GLU A 369 2.45 10.49 5.32
C GLU A 369 2.05 11.80 4.64
N SER A 370 1.01 12.45 5.15
CA SER A 370 0.35 13.60 4.51
C SER A 370 0.85 14.97 4.98
N THR A 371 1.77 15.00 5.96
CA THR A 371 2.26 16.25 6.54
C THR A 371 3.62 16.65 5.96
N ALA A 372 4.17 17.77 6.46
CA ALA A 372 5.52 18.22 6.13
C ALA A 372 6.60 17.61 7.04
N TRP A 373 6.39 16.37 7.55
CA TRP A 373 7.43 15.70 8.33
C TRP A 373 8.68 15.50 7.49
N PRO A 374 9.86 15.94 7.97
CA PRO A 374 11.08 15.87 7.18
C PRO A 374 11.71 14.47 7.22
N MET A 375 12.48 14.13 6.17
CA MET A 375 13.31 12.93 6.11
C MET A 375 12.56 11.61 6.34
N VAL A 376 11.32 11.52 5.86
CA VAL A 376 10.55 10.26 5.90
C VAL A 376 11.32 9.16 5.17
N THR A 377 11.89 9.49 4.01
CA THR A 377 12.72 8.57 3.21
C THR A 377 14.23 8.73 3.45
N GLY A 378 14.61 9.56 4.42
CA GLY A 378 15.98 9.67 4.90
C GLY A 378 16.41 8.44 5.68
N LYS A 379 17.71 8.14 5.67
CA LYS A 379 18.25 6.99 6.40
C LYS A 379 18.05 7.16 7.91
N ALA A 380 17.78 6.05 8.62
CA ALA A 380 17.62 6.05 10.08
C ALA A 380 18.88 6.50 10.81
N GLU A 381 20.09 6.21 10.28
CA GLU A 381 21.38 6.66 10.80
C GLU A 381 21.59 8.17 10.70
N ASP A 382 20.91 8.84 9.75
CA ASP A 382 20.92 10.29 9.53
C ASP A 382 19.70 10.98 10.17
N ASP A 383 19.06 10.35 11.14
CA ASP A 383 17.85 10.80 11.84
C ASP A 383 16.55 10.78 11.00
N GLY A 384 16.57 10.16 9.83
CA GLY A 384 15.37 9.91 9.03
C GLY A 384 14.55 8.73 9.55
N LEU A 385 13.35 8.52 8.98
CA LEU A 385 12.49 7.40 9.36
C LEU A 385 12.85 6.07 8.66
N GLY A 386 13.65 6.12 7.59
CA GLY A 386 14.16 4.94 6.89
C GLY A 386 13.21 4.32 5.86
N PHE A 387 12.11 4.96 5.50
CA PHE A 387 11.23 4.46 4.43
C PHE A 387 11.93 4.49 3.07
N SER A 388 11.56 3.55 2.20
CA SER A 388 12.05 3.53 0.82
C SER A 388 11.42 4.62 -0.04
N LEU A 389 10.11 4.84 0.13
CA LEU A 389 9.30 5.77 -0.65
C LEU A 389 8.24 6.43 0.25
N LYS A 390 7.71 7.56 -0.22
CA LYS A 390 6.60 8.29 0.42
C LYS A 390 5.54 8.64 -0.61
N TRP A 391 4.26 8.49 -0.28
CA TRP A 391 3.18 9.01 -1.09
C TRP A 391 3.25 10.54 -1.18
N ASN A 392 3.15 11.11 -2.39
CA ASN A 392 3.12 12.55 -2.59
C ASN A 392 1.70 13.10 -2.54
N MET A 393 1.18 13.27 -1.33
CA MET A 393 -0.18 13.79 -1.10
C MET A 393 -0.30 15.27 -1.52
N GLY A 394 0.77 16.05 -1.38
CA GLY A 394 0.80 17.46 -1.81
C GLY A 394 0.62 17.59 -3.32
N TRP A 395 1.39 16.82 -4.09
CA TRP A 395 1.21 16.77 -5.56
C TRP A 395 -0.20 16.32 -5.93
N MET A 396 -0.73 15.28 -5.29
CA MET A 396 -2.07 14.75 -5.55
C MET A 396 -3.13 15.83 -5.36
N ASN A 397 -3.11 16.55 -4.24
CA ASN A 397 -4.07 17.61 -3.96
C ASN A 397 -4.00 18.73 -5.00
N ASP A 398 -2.81 19.28 -5.28
CA ASP A 398 -2.60 20.35 -6.25
C ASP A 398 -3.02 19.92 -7.67
N PHE A 399 -2.65 18.70 -8.08
CA PHE A 399 -3.03 18.12 -9.36
C PHE A 399 -4.54 17.99 -9.50
N LEU A 400 -5.23 17.41 -8.52
CA LEU A 400 -6.68 17.21 -8.56
C LEU A 400 -7.44 18.54 -8.48
N GLU A 401 -6.97 19.49 -7.66
CA GLU A 401 -7.57 20.82 -7.64
C GLU A 401 -7.48 21.51 -9.00
N TYR A 402 -6.32 21.43 -9.68
CA TYR A 402 -6.17 21.98 -11.03
C TYR A 402 -7.05 21.26 -12.04
N MET A 403 -7.09 19.94 -12.02
CA MET A 403 -7.83 19.14 -13.01
C MET A 403 -9.35 19.33 -12.92
N LYS A 404 -9.89 19.61 -11.71
CA LYS A 404 -11.31 19.90 -11.49
C LYS A 404 -11.75 21.28 -12.00
N LEU A 405 -10.80 22.21 -12.21
CA LEU A 405 -11.15 23.56 -12.66
C LEU A 405 -11.69 23.54 -14.10
N ASP A 406 -12.73 24.36 -14.31
CA ASP A 406 -13.08 24.74 -15.68
C ASP A 406 -11.82 25.29 -16.39
N PRO A 407 -11.54 24.88 -17.63
CA PRO A 407 -10.32 25.27 -18.36
C PRO A 407 -10.07 26.78 -18.43
N TYR A 408 -11.14 27.58 -18.40
CA TYR A 408 -11.03 29.05 -18.37
C TYR A 408 -10.29 29.57 -17.13
N PHE A 409 -10.46 28.94 -15.98
CA PHE A 409 -9.81 29.36 -14.73
C PHE A 409 -8.42 28.79 -14.53
N ARG A 410 -7.99 27.82 -15.33
CA ARG A 410 -6.68 27.15 -15.21
C ARG A 410 -5.51 28.10 -15.36
N LYS A 411 -5.64 29.14 -16.21
CA LYS A 411 -4.60 30.18 -16.38
C LYS A 411 -4.25 30.92 -15.09
N PHE A 412 -5.19 31.06 -14.18
CA PHE A 412 -4.99 31.72 -12.88
C PHE A 412 -4.47 30.75 -11.80
N ASN A 413 -4.42 29.46 -12.09
CA ASN A 413 -4.04 28.39 -11.18
C ASN A 413 -2.89 27.53 -11.74
N HIS A 414 -2.16 28.05 -12.73
CA HIS A 414 -1.09 27.34 -13.44
C HIS A 414 0.01 26.84 -12.49
N ASN A 415 0.29 27.59 -11.43
CA ASN A 415 1.25 27.25 -10.40
C ASN A 415 0.92 25.97 -9.63
N LYS A 416 -0.33 25.52 -9.53
CA LYS A 416 -0.68 24.25 -8.88
C LYS A 416 0.02 23.07 -9.55
N MET A 417 0.20 23.11 -10.87
CA MET A 417 0.89 22.04 -11.61
C MET A 417 2.41 22.14 -11.56
N THR A 418 2.96 23.31 -11.22
CA THR A 418 4.42 23.52 -11.17
C THR A 418 4.97 23.54 -9.74
N PHE A 419 4.15 23.80 -8.75
CA PHE A 419 4.57 23.97 -7.35
C PHE A 419 5.26 22.72 -6.78
N SER A 420 4.79 21.53 -7.11
CA SER A 420 5.38 20.29 -6.64
C SER A 420 6.86 20.13 -7.00
N MET A 421 7.33 20.77 -8.08
CA MET A 421 8.73 20.75 -8.46
C MET A 421 9.64 21.50 -7.48
N THR A 422 9.10 22.35 -6.62
CA THR A 422 9.86 23.04 -5.57
C THR A 422 10.32 22.09 -4.46
N TYR A 423 9.64 20.97 -4.27
CA TYR A 423 9.94 19.96 -3.25
C TYR A 423 10.08 18.53 -3.78
N ALA A 424 9.95 18.32 -5.10
CA ALA A 424 9.96 16.99 -5.72
C ALA A 424 11.17 16.11 -5.38
N TYR A 425 12.25 16.73 -4.87
CA TYR A 425 13.52 16.06 -4.51
C TYR A 425 13.79 16.07 -3.00
N SER A 426 12.83 16.52 -2.17
CA SER A 426 12.98 16.50 -0.71
C SER A 426 12.81 15.10 -0.13
N GLU A 427 12.06 14.25 -0.81
CA GLU A 427 11.77 12.86 -0.47
C GLU A 427 11.75 12.00 -1.75
N LYS A 428 11.73 10.69 -1.60
CA LYS A 428 11.56 9.74 -2.70
C LYS A 428 10.06 9.44 -2.86
N TYR A 429 9.44 10.04 -3.87
CA TYR A 429 7.99 10.06 -3.97
C TYR A 429 7.38 8.98 -4.86
N VAL A 430 6.18 8.55 -4.47
CA VAL A 430 5.18 7.91 -5.33
C VAL A 430 4.09 8.93 -5.62
N LEU A 431 3.82 9.23 -6.87
CA LEU A 431 2.67 10.02 -7.29
C LEU A 431 1.44 9.12 -7.23
N VAL A 432 0.48 9.48 -6.42
CA VAL A 432 -0.66 8.63 -6.09
C VAL A 432 -1.98 9.25 -6.53
N LEU A 433 -2.82 8.44 -7.14
CA LEU A 433 -4.25 8.67 -7.29
C LEU A 433 -4.94 7.45 -6.68
N SER A 434 -5.07 7.46 -5.35
CA SER A 434 -5.47 6.31 -4.54
C SER A 434 -6.99 6.14 -4.45
N HIS A 435 -7.40 5.09 -3.72
CA HIS A 435 -8.79 4.80 -3.40
C HIS A 435 -9.50 5.96 -2.69
N ASP A 436 -8.80 6.69 -1.79
CA ASP A 436 -9.37 7.80 -1.02
C ASP A 436 -9.92 8.94 -1.89
N GLU A 437 -9.42 9.06 -3.12
CA GLU A 437 -9.82 10.14 -3.99
C GLU A 437 -11.08 9.85 -4.81
N VAL A 438 -11.63 8.64 -4.74
CA VAL A 438 -12.79 8.21 -5.52
C VAL A 438 -13.95 7.68 -4.67
N VAL A 439 -14.06 8.18 -3.45
CA VAL A 439 -15.09 7.83 -2.44
C VAL A 439 -15.61 9.09 -1.75
N HIS A 440 -16.64 8.93 -0.93
CA HIS A 440 -17.18 9.96 -0.03
C HIS A 440 -17.55 11.28 -0.73
N LEU A 441 -18.29 11.19 -1.84
CA LEU A 441 -18.77 12.33 -2.64
C LEU A 441 -17.64 13.16 -3.31
N LYS A 442 -16.47 12.54 -3.50
CA LYS A 442 -15.36 13.14 -4.23
C LYS A 442 -15.44 12.93 -5.75
N CYS A 443 -16.39 12.17 -6.24
CA CYS A 443 -16.57 11.68 -7.61
C CYS A 443 -15.51 10.67 -8.07
N SER A 444 -15.80 9.90 -9.12
CA SER A 444 -14.79 9.07 -9.79
C SER A 444 -13.73 9.96 -10.44
N MET A 445 -12.57 9.38 -10.82
CA MET A 445 -11.50 10.15 -11.45
C MET A 445 -11.93 10.83 -12.75
N LEU A 446 -12.74 10.15 -13.57
CA LEU A 446 -13.27 10.71 -14.81
C LEU A 446 -14.30 11.81 -14.53
N GLU A 447 -15.20 11.61 -13.55
CA GLU A 447 -16.24 12.58 -13.22
C GLU A 447 -15.70 13.87 -12.56
N LYS A 448 -14.48 13.84 -12.03
CA LYS A 448 -13.80 15.07 -11.59
C LYS A 448 -13.46 16.02 -12.74
N MET A 449 -13.35 15.51 -13.96
CA MET A 449 -12.97 16.32 -15.11
C MET A 449 -14.15 17.19 -15.55
N PRO A 450 -13.92 18.49 -15.84
CA PRO A 450 -14.96 19.40 -16.36
C PRO A 450 -15.29 19.11 -17.84
N GLY A 451 -16.45 19.59 -18.27
CA GLY A 451 -16.89 19.51 -19.66
C GLY A 451 -17.81 18.34 -19.96
N GLU A 452 -18.11 18.16 -21.25
CA GLU A 452 -18.87 17.03 -21.75
C GLU A 452 -18.04 15.73 -21.68
N LEU A 453 -18.68 14.58 -21.82
CA LEU A 453 -18.04 13.27 -21.63
C LEU A 453 -16.75 13.10 -22.47
N ASP A 454 -16.77 13.49 -23.73
CA ASP A 454 -15.58 13.42 -24.60
C ASP A 454 -14.44 14.31 -24.12
N ASP A 455 -14.75 15.50 -23.60
CA ASP A 455 -13.75 16.40 -23.03
C ASP A 455 -13.18 15.86 -21.74
N LYS A 456 -14.00 15.21 -20.90
CA LYS A 456 -13.54 14.53 -19.69
C LYS A 456 -12.47 13.48 -20.02
N PHE A 457 -12.71 12.62 -21.02
CA PHE A 457 -11.72 11.62 -21.45
C PHE A 457 -10.42 12.23 -21.99
N LYS A 458 -10.52 13.26 -22.83
CA LYS A 458 -9.36 13.97 -23.37
C LYS A 458 -8.56 14.65 -22.27
N ASN A 459 -9.25 15.34 -21.36
CA ASN A 459 -8.64 16.01 -20.23
C ASN A 459 -7.92 15.03 -19.29
N LEU A 460 -8.54 13.90 -18.97
CA LEU A 460 -7.95 12.84 -18.15
C LEU A 460 -6.69 12.23 -18.78
N LYS A 461 -6.70 12.00 -20.11
CA LYS A 461 -5.52 11.55 -20.86
C LYS A 461 -4.37 12.56 -20.75
N ALA A 462 -4.64 13.87 -20.89
CA ALA A 462 -3.63 14.91 -20.71
C ALA A 462 -3.09 14.92 -19.28
N GLY A 463 -3.96 14.76 -18.27
CA GLY A 463 -3.57 14.65 -16.87
C GLY A 463 -2.65 13.44 -16.59
N TYR A 464 -3.01 12.27 -17.09
CA TYR A 464 -2.17 11.07 -16.94
C TYR A 464 -0.83 11.22 -17.66
N THR A 465 -0.79 11.83 -18.85
CA THR A 465 0.47 12.11 -19.54
C THR A 465 1.39 12.99 -18.72
N PHE A 466 0.85 14.05 -18.12
CA PHE A 466 1.60 14.93 -17.21
C PHE A 466 2.10 14.15 -15.97
N MET A 467 1.24 13.36 -15.32
CA MET A 467 1.61 12.52 -14.18
C MET A 467 2.75 11.56 -14.51
N PHE A 468 2.66 10.85 -15.64
CA PHE A 468 3.69 9.89 -16.04
C PHE A 468 5.02 10.56 -16.43
N GLY A 469 4.98 11.82 -16.85
CA GLY A 469 6.16 12.62 -17.11
C GLY A 469 6.81 13.24 -15.85
N HIS A 470 6.04 13.49 -14.81
CA HIS A 470 6.51 14.09 -13.56
C HIS A 470 7.46 13.13 -12.81
N PRO A 471 8.53 13.61 -12.12
CA PRO A 471 9.37 12.76 -11.28
C PRO A 471 8.59 12.03 -10.20
N GLY A 472 8.98 10.79 -9.92
CA GLY A 472 8.36 9.92 -8.92
C GLY A 472 7.75 8.65 -9.49
N LYS A 473 7.55 7.61 -8.66
CA LYS A 473 6.87 6.37 -9.03
C LYS A 473 5.38 6.65 -9.22
N LYS A 474 4.61 5.70 -9.73
CA LYS A 474 3.21 5.92 -10.13
C LYS A 474 2.28 4.95 -9.44
N LEU A 475 1.13 5.44 -8.98
CA LEU A 475 0.05 4.60 -8.47
C LEU A 475 -1.28 5.06 -9.02
N LEU A 476 -2.06 4.12 -9.55
CA LEU A 476 -3.47 4.29 -9.93
C LEU A 476 -4.31 3.26 -9.19
N PHE A 477 -5.42 3.71 -8.62
CA PHE A 477 -6.42 2.82 -8.06
C PHE A 477 -7.23 2.14 -9.17
N MET A 478 -7.67 0.91 -8.93
CA MET A 478 -8.47 0.10 -9.84
C MET A 478 -9.67 0.88 -10.39
N GLY A 479 -9.95 0.71 -11.69
CA GLY A 479 -11.04 1.39 -12.39
C GLY A 479 -10.69 2.76 -12.96
N GLN A 480 -9.65 3.43 -12.46
CA GLN A 480 -9.25 4.75 -12.98
C GLN A 480 -8.64 4.64 -14.38
N ASP A 481 -8.03 3.54 -14.69
CA ASP A 481 -7.34 3.26 -15.95
C ASP A 481 -8.28 2.96 -17.14
N PHE A 482 -9.57 2.76 -16.88
CA PHE A 482 -10.59 2.68 -17.91
C PHE A 482 -11.76 3.68 -17.75
N GLY A 483 -11.66 4.59 -16.76
CA GLY A 483 -12.65 5.66 -16.58
C GLY A 483 -13.94 5.20 -15.91
N GLN A 484 -13.85 4.44 -14.81
CA GLN A 484 -14.99 4.16 -13.94
C GLN A 484 -15.82 5.42 -13.73
N LEU A 485 -17.15 5.35 -13.92
CA LEU A 485 -18.05 6.49 -13.81
C LEU A 485 -18.51 6.73 -12.37
N ARG A 486 -18.88 5.65 -11.67
CA ARG A 486 -19.32 5.74 -10.27
C ARG A 486 -18.14 5.78 -9.33
N GLU A 487 -18.33 6.41 -8.18
CA GLU A 487 -17.40 6.25 -7.06
C GLU A 487 -17.22 4.77 -6.70
N TRP A 488 -16.05 4.43 -6.20
CA TRP A 488 -15.78 3.10 -5.71
C TRP A 488 -16.65 2.76 -4.48
N SER A 489 -16.98 1.50 -4.34
CA SER A 489 -17.62 0.92 -3.15
C SER A 489 -17.13 -0.51 -3.02
N GLU A 490 -16.82 -0.91 -1.80
CA GLU A 490 -16.43 -2.27 -1.43
C GLU A 490 -17.54 -3.30 -1.67
N ALA A 491 -18.79 -2.84 -1.65
CA ALA A 491 -19.95 -3.72 -1.77
C ALA A 491 -20.17 -4.26 -3.19
N ARG A 492 -19.62 -3.61 -4.22
CA ARG A 492 -19.85 -3.96 -5.62
C ARG A 492 -18.55 -4.05 -6.41
N GLU A 493 -18.56 -4.85 -7.49
CA GLU A 493 -17.43 -4.88 -8.42
C GLU A 493 -17.31 -3.59 -9.25
N LEU A 494 -16.17 -3.43 -9.92
CA LEU A 494 -15.96 -2.39 -10.91
C LEU A 494 -16.95 -2.54 -12.07
N ASP A 495 -17.25 -1.43 -12.73
CA ASP A 495 -18.18 -1.38 -13.86
C ASP A 495 -17.53 -1.90 -15.16
N TRP A 496 -17.10 -3.17 -15.15
CA TRP A 496 -16.39 -3.81 -16.28
C TRP A 496 -17.16 -3.74 -17.60
N TYR A 497 -18.49 -3.61 -17.55
CA TYR A 497 -19.34 -3.45 -18.75
C TYR A 497 -19.00 -2.17 -19.53
N LEU A 498 -18.44 -1.14 -18.89
CA LEU A 498 -18.00 0.10 -19.55
C LEU A 498 -16.94 -0.16 -20.63
N LEU A 499 -16.19 -1.25 -20.51
CA LEU A 499 -15.26 -1.67 -21.58
C LEU A 499 -15.97 -2.13 -22.87
N GLY A 500 -17.29 -2.21 -22.90
CA GLY A 500 -18.08 -2.28 -24.11
C GLY A 500 -18.16 -0.96 -24.89
N GLU A 501 -17.87 0.17 -24.23
CA GLU A 501 -17.96 1.51 -24.82
C GLU A 501 -16.59 1.98 -25.35
N GLU A 502 -16.61 2.62 -26.52
CA GLU A 502 -15.40 2.99 -27.28
C GLU A 502 -14.47 3.92 -26.52
N ASN A 503 -15.01 4.94 -25.81
CA ASN A 503 -14.20 5.91 -25.06
C ASN A 503 -13.46 5.27 -23.87
N HIS A 504 -14.11 4.32 -23.19
CA HIS A 504 -13.49 3.58 -22.08
C HIS A 504 -12.38 2.63 -22.57
N GLN A 505 -12.61 1.95 -23.72
CA GLN A 505 -11.58 1.13 -24.37
C GLN A 505 -10.37 1.98 -24.79
N LYS A 506 -10.62 3.14 -25.41
CA LYS A 506 -9.56 4.09 -25.82
C LYS A 506 -8.77 4.62 -24.64
N LEU A 507 -9.42 4.92 -23.51
CA LEU A 507 -8.73 5.35 -22.30
C LEU A 507 -7.88 4.20 -21.73
N GLN A 508 -8.43 2.98 -21.64
CA GLN A 508 -7.66 1.81 -21.15
C GLN A 508 -6.42 1.57 -22.02
N GLN A 509 -6.57 1.61 -23.34
CA GLN A 509 -5.43 1.44 -24.24
C GLN A 509 -4.40 2.57 -24.08
N TYR A 510 -4.88 3.81 -23.91
CA TYR A 510 -4.02 4.97 -23.70
C TYR A 510 -3.18 4.85 -22.42
N VAL A 511 -3.80 4.44 -21.31
CA VAL A 511 -3.08 4.21 -20.02
C VAL A 511 -2.11 3.05 -20.17
N SER A 512 -2.49 1.97 -20.86
CA SER A 512 -1.58 0.86 -21.18
C SER A 512 -0.36 1.35 -21.97
N ASP A 513 -0.57 2.18 -22.99
CA ASP A 513 0.53 2.77 -23.79
C ASP A 513 1.48 3.61 -22.93
N LEU A 514 0.94 4.44 -22.03
CA LEU A 514 1.74 5.21 -21.07
C LEU A 514 2.58 4.33 -20.14
N LEU A 515 1.99 3.26 -19.59
CA LEU A 515 2.68 2.29 -18.74
C LEU A 515 3.82 1.59 -19.48
N HIS A 516 3.60 1.20 -20.73
CA HIS A 516 4.64 0.59 -21.57
C HIS A 516 5.75 1.58 -21.94
N ILE A 517 5.43 2.84 -22.24
CA ILE A 517 6.41 3.91 -22.45
C ILE A 517 7.21 4.15 -21.16
N TYR A 518 6.52 4.27 -20.02
CA TYR A 518 7.16 4.43 -18.71
C TYR A 518 8.22 3.35 -18.46
N ARG A 519 7.86 2.08 -18.64
CA ARG A 519 8.80 0.95 -18.46
C ARG A 519 9.95 0.93 -19.47
N LYS A 520 9.70 1.41 -20.70
CA LYS A 520 10.67 1.37 -21.80
C LYS A 520 11.76 2.42 -21.69
N TYR A 521 11.42 3.59 -21.15
CA TYR A 521 12.34 4.74 -21.16
C TYR A 521 12.83 5.11 -19.75
N PRO A 522 14.09 4.75 -19.40
CA PRO A 522 14.68 5.10 -18.10
C PRO A 522 14.69 6.58 -17.77
N ALA A 523 14.52 7.45 -18.75
CA ALA A 523 14.32 8.88 -18.54
C ALA A 523 13.12 9.19 -17.63
N LEU A 524 12.10 8.33 -17.58
CA LEU A 524 10.87 8.54 -16.84
C LEU A 524 10.89 8.03 -15.39
N TYR A 525 11.91 7.21 -15.03
CA TYR A 525 11.95 6.57 -13.71
C TYR A 525 13.36 6.41 -13.11
N GLY A 526 14.40 6.38 -13.95
CA GLY A 526 15.75 5.96 -13.52
C GLY A 526 16.58 7.07 -12.89
N ALA A 527 16.03 8.29 -12.76
CA ALA A 527 16.67 9.43 -12.13
C ALA A 527 15.62 10.35 -11.48
N ASP A 528 14.63 9.77 -10.82
CA ASP A 528 13.54 10.52 -10.19
C ASP A 528 14.04 11.41 -9.04
N ASN A 529 15.15 11.06 -8.40
CA ASN A 529 15.73 11.77 -7.27
C ASN A 529 16.88 12.73 -7.68
N ASP A 530 17.15 12.89 -9.00
CA ASP A 530 18.18 13.79 -9.52
C ASP A 530 17.55 15.06 -10.11
N PRO A 531 17.69 16.24 -9.45
CA PRO A 531 17.15 17.49 -9.98
C PRO A 531 17.65 17.82 -11.39
N SER A 532 18.86 17.39 -11.77
CA SER A 532 19.42 17.62 -13.09
C SER A 532 18.76 16.82 -14.22
N ALA A 533 17.95 15.80 -13.85
CA ALA A 533 17.22 14.96 -14.79
C ALA A 533 15.87 15.54 -15.25
N PHE A 534 15.40 16.60 -14.62
CA PHE A 534 14.21 17.33 -15.03
C PHE A 534 14.57 18.74 -15.53
N GLU A 535 13.91 19.21 -16.55
CA GLU A 535 14.11 20.56 -17.08
C GLU A 535 12.81 21.10 -17.66
N TRP A 536 12.29 22.19 -17.08
CA TRP A 536 11.20 22.92 -17.72
C TRP A 536 11.67 23.50 -19.06
N ILE A 537 10.90 23.30 -20.10
CA ILE A 537 11.03 24.07 -21.36
C ILE A 537 10.25 25.36 -21.17
N ASN A 538 8.99 25.28 -20.79
CA ASN A 538 8.19 26.43 -20.42
C ASN A 538 7.29 26.11 -19.23
N ALA A 539 7.60 26.69 -18.08
CA ALA A 539 6.81 26.57 -16.85
C ALA A 539 5.77 27.70 -16.71
N ASN A 540 5.79 28.72 -17.57
CA ASN A 540 5.07 29.98 -17.39
C ASN A 540 4.01 30.26 -18.47
N ASP A 541 3.61 29.25 -19.22
CA ASP A 541 2.60 29.37 -20.27
C ASP A 541 1.17 29.30 -19.70
N GLY A 542 0.92 30.06 -18.65
CA GLY A 542 -0.35 30.08 -17.93
C GLY A 542 -1.50 30.53 -18.80
N ASP A 543 -1.31 31.57 -19.63
CA ASP A 543 -2.36 32.10 -20.50
C ASP A 543 -2.95 31.05 -21.47
N ARG A 544 -2.11 30.10 -21.88
CA ARG A 544 -2.52 28.97 -22.74
C ARG A 544 -2.76 27.68 -21.99
N SER A 545 -2.40 27.63 -20.70
CA SER A 545 -2.43 26.42 -19.85
C SER A 545 -1.70 25.24 -20.52
N ILE A 546 -0.50 25.52 -21.04
CA ILE A 546 0.35 24.51 -21.68
C ILE A 546 1.60 24.31 -20.80
N PHE A 547 1.99 23.05 -20.65
CA PHE A 547 3.21 22.68 -19.95
C PHE A 547 4.14 21.93 -20.91
N SER A 548 5.42 22.28 -20.90
CA SER A 548 6.44 21.55 -21.64
C SER A 548 7.70 21.38 -20.80
N PHE A 549 8.22 20.17 -20.79
CA PHE A 549 9.40 19.81 -20.00
C PHE A 549 10.15 18.61 -20.56
N VAL A 550 11.37 18.43 -20.10
CA VAL A 550 12.24 17.33 -20.49
C VAL A 550 12.55 16.45 -19.29
N ARG A 551 12.54 15.13 -19.51
CA ARG A 551 13.10 14.11 -18.64
C ARG A 551 14.38 13.58 -19.29
N LYS A 552 15.48 13.66 -18.54
CA LYS A 552 16.79 13.20 -19.02
C LYS A 552 17.10 11.81 -18.48
N SER A 553 17.45 10.91 -19.38
CA SER A 553 17.87 9.56 -19.01
C SER A 553 19.18 9.59 -18.20
N PRO A 554 19.39 8.67 -17.25
CA PRO A 554 20.68 8.52 -16.54
C PRO A 554 21.88 8.43 -17.50
N THR A 555 21.70 7.78 -18.65
CA THR A 555 22.73 7.67 -19.71
C THR A 555 22.78 8.87 -20.65
N ARG A 556 21.88 9.84 -20.48
CA ARG A 556 21.71 11.00 -21.38
C ARG A 556 21.37 10.62 -22.84
N ARG A 557 20.92 9.39 -23.07
CA ARG A 557 20.40 8.88 -24.35
C ARG A 557 18.91 8.63 -24.23
N ASN A 558 18.16 8.83 -25.33
CA ASN A 558 16.70 8.66 -25.35
C ASN A 558 16.01 9.50 -24.25
N ASN A 559 16.37 10.78 -24.17
CA ASN A 559 15.65 11.73 -23.32
C ASN A 559 14.22 11.88 -23.84
N ILE A 560 13.33 12.29 -22.95
CA ILE A 560 11.91 12.47 -23.25
C ILE A 560 11.56 13.95 -23.12
N LEU A 561 10.93 14.52 -24.17
CA LEU A 561 10.25 15.81 -24.14
C LEU A 561 8.74 15.53 -24.06
N ILE A 562 8.06 16.24 -23.18
CA ILE A 562 6.61 16.14 -23.00
C ILE A 562 6.00 17.53 -23.18
N VAL A 563 4.88 17.58 -23.89
CA VAL A 563 4.03 18.76 -24.08
C VAL A 563 2.60 18.40 -23.77
N CYS A 564 1.90 19.19 -22.93
CA CYS A 564 0.51 18.96 -22.55
C CYS A 564 -0.29 20.26 -22.65
N ASN A 565 -1.41 20.21 -23.39
CA ASN A 565 -2.40 21.29 -23.47
C ASN A 565 -3.60 20.95 -22.58
N PHE A 566 -3.87 21.80 -21.59
CA PHE A 566 -4.99 21.61 -20.67
C PHE A 566 -6.21 22.47 -21.02
N THR A 567 -6.37 22.83 -22.29
CA THR A 567 -7.53 23.61 -22.75
C THR A 567 -8.25 22.92 -23.92
N PRO A 568 -9.55 23.19 -24.12
CA PRO A 568 -10.31 22.70 -25.26
C PRO A 568 -9.98 23.47 -26.56
N VAL A 569 -8.89 24.20 -26.60
CA VAL A 569 -8.49 25.05 -27.73
C VAL A 569 -7.32 24.39 -28.47
N ALA A 570 -7.56 23.96 -29.69
CA ALA A 570 -6.49 23.49 -30.58
C ALA A 570 -5.56 24.65 -30.99
N ARG A 571 -4.26 24.33 -31.16
CA ARG A 571 -3.21 25.30 -31.51
C ARG A 571 -2.39 24.76 -32.69
N PRO A 572 -2.91 24.93 -33.91
CA PRO A 572 -2.27 24.37 -35.10
C PRO A 572 -0.89 24.90 -35.39
N ASP A 573 -0.62 26.13 -34.97
CA ASP A 573 0.67 26.79 -35.16
C ASP A 573 1.58 26.76 -33.89
N TYR A 574 1.29 25.87 -32.92
CA TYR A 574 2.09 25.78 -31.70
C TYR A 574 3.53 25.42 -32.02
N ARG A 575 4.45 26.10 -31.35
CA ARG A 575 5.88 25.85 -31.47
C ARG A 575 6.45 25.58 -30.08
N VAL A 576 7.25 24.54 -29.95
CA VAL A 576 7.91 24.16 -28.71
C VAL A 576 9.42 24.42 -28.79
N GLY A 577 9.96 25.12 -27.81
CA GLY A 577 11.39 25.28 -27.63
C GLY A 577 12.05 23.97 -27.21
N VAL A 578 13.31 23.76 -27.63
CA VAL A 578 14.02 22.52 -27.32
C VAL A 578 15.50 22.80 -26.97
N PRO A 579 16.11 21.94 -26.11
CA PRO A 579 17.45 22.19 -25.61
C PRO A 579 18.56 22.01 -26.67
N LYS A 580 18.33 21.28 -27.76
CA LYS A 580 19.34 20.93 -28.77
C LYS A 580 18.80 20.92 -30.18
N LYS A 581 19.63 21.25 -31.17
CA LYS A 581 19.34 21.07 -32.59
C LYS A 581 19.44 19.60 -32.97
N LYS A 582 18.34 18.87 -32.77
CA LYS A 582 18.22 17.42 -33.05
C LYS A 582 16.95 17.08 -33.80
N GLN A 583 16.76 15.80 -34.07
CA GLN A 583 15.50 15.22 -34.48
C GLN A 583 14.76 14.77 -33.19
N TYR A 584 13.48 15.09 -33.14
CA TYR A 584 12.56 14.75 -32.05
C TYR A 584 11.51 13.80 -32.63
N LYS A 585 11.55 12.55 -32.18
CA LYS A 585 10.61 11.52 -32.66
C LYS A 585 9.42 11.49 -31.73
N LEU A 586 8.25 11.93 -32.22
CA LEU A 586 6.98 11.76 -31.54
C LEU A 586 6.66 10.26 -31.45
N ILE A 587 6.49 9.76 -30.24
CA ILE A 587 6.21 8.34 -29.95
C ILE A 587 4.78 8.12 -29.47
N MET A 588 4.15 9.15 -28.93
CA MET A 588 2.76 9.12 -28.45
C MET A 588 2.14 10.51 -28.52
N ASP A 589 0.86 10.57 -28.88
CA ASP A 589 0.01 11.76 -28.85
C ASP A 589 -1.31 11.47 -28.09
N GLU A 590 -2.30 12.34 -28.18
CA GLU A 590 -3.62 12.17 -27.52
C GLU A 590 -4.44 10.98 -28.05
N GLN A 591 -4.05 10.40 -29.19
CA GLN A 591 -4.65 9.19 -29.73
C GLN A 591 -3.98 7.91 -29.21
N GLY A 592 -2.80 8.03 -28.61
CA GLY A 592 -2.04 6.92 -28.05
C GLY A 592 -0.68 6.69 -28.73
N LEU A 593 -0.13 5.48 -28.58
CA LEU A 593 1.19 5.10 -29.09
C LEU A 593 1.25 5.11 -30.63
N LEU A 594 2.29 5.73 -31.16
CA LEU A 594 2.59 5.78 -32.59
C LEU A 594 3.65 4.70 -32.95
N PRO A 595 3.28 3.58 -33.56
CA PRO A 595 4.19 2.45 -33.79
C PRO A 595 5.44 2.82 -34.61
N LYS A 596 5.32 3.67 -35.61
CA LYS A 596 6.44 4.16 -36.44
C LYS A 596 7.02 5.47 -35.93
N GLY A 597 6.27 6.21 -35.13
CA GLY A 597 6.59 7.57 -34.70
C GLY A 597 6.64 8.57 -35.86
N LYS A 598 6.63 9.85 -35.53
CA LYS A 598 6.75 10.96 -36.50
C LYS A 598 7.94 11.83 -36.10
N VAL A 599 8.79 12.18 -37.04
CA VAL A 599 10.03 12.92 -36.76
C VAL A 599 9.85 14.40 -37.06
N PHE A 600 10.17 15.23 -36.07
CA PHE A 600 10.26 16.68 -36.15
C PHE A 600 11.72 17.10 -36.08
N LYS A 601 12.14 18.01 -36.95
CA LYS A 601 13.52 18.55 -36.98
C LYS A 601 13.53 19.91 -36.30
N ALA A 602 14.36 20.05 -35.28
CA ALA A 602 14.57 21.36 -34.66
C ALA A 602 15.34 22.30 -35.60
N GLU A 603 14.85 23.51 -35.74
CA GLU A 603 15.44 24.59 -36.52
C GLU A 603 15.91 25.71 -35.59
N LYS A 604 16.83 26.56 -36.09
CA LYS A 604 17.34 27.73 -35.37
C LYS A 604 16.27 28.83 -35.40
N LYS A 605 15.30 28.72 -34.50
CA LYS A 605 14.23 29.69 -34.32
C LYS A 605 13.90 29.75 -32.82
N ASN A 606 14.10 30.93 -32.23
CA ASN A 606 13.90 31.14 -30.81
C ASN A 606 12.42 30.87 -30.41
N CYS A 607 12.25 30.07 -29.34
CA CYS A 607 10.97 29.83 -28.71
C CYS A 607 11.23 29.39 -27.28
N ASP A 608 10.36 29.74 -26.31
CA ASP A 608 10.46 29.35 -24.90
C ASP A 608 11.84 29.59 -24.28
N ASN A 609 12.47 30.73 -24.63
CA ASN A 609 13.85 31.07 -24.24
C ASN A 609 14.91 30.04 -24.70
N ARG A 610 14.63 29.26 -25.76
CA ARG A 610 15.55 28.32 -26.39
C ARG A 610 15.91 28.77 -27.78
N GLU A 611 17.18 28.55 -28.17
CA GLU A 611 17.69 28.88 -29.50
C GLU A 611 17.05 28.02 -30.61
N PHE A 612 16.64 26.80 -30.24
CA PHE A 612 16.08 25.80 -31.17
C PHE A 612 14.65 25.50 -30.84
N SER A 613 13.83 25.22 -31.85
CA SER A 613 12.43 24.87 -31.70
C SER A 613 11.95 24.12 -32.93
N PHE A 614 10.77 23.51 -32.82
CA PHE A 614 10.03 22.96 -33.97
C PHE A 614 8.53 23.25 -33.83
N ALA A 615 7.82 23.31 -34.98
CA ALA A 615 6.37 23.45 -34.98
C ALA A 615 5.73 22.08 -34.71
N TYR A 616 4.76 22.05 -33.83
CA TYR A 616 3.96 20.87 -33.48
C TYR A 616 2.49 21.28 -33.32
N PRO A 617 1.60 20.89 -34.23
CA PRO A 617 0.17 21.14 -34.06
C PRO A 617 -0.30 20.47 -32.79
N LEU A 618 -0.89 21.23 -31.89
CA LEU A 618 -1.33 20.74 -30.58
C LEU A 618 -2.85 20.80 -30.53
N GLU A 619 -3.47 19.65 -30.46
CA GLU A 619 -4.93 19.50 -30.43
C GLU A 619 -5.54 20.02 -29.11
N ALA A 620 -6.88 20.13 -29.07
CA ALA A 620 -7.62 20.38 -27.85
C ALA A 620 -7.35 19.26 -26.83
N TYR A 621 -6.87 19.61 -25.63
CA TYR A 621 -6.34 18.67 -24.64
C TYR A 621 -5.24 17.76 -25.21
N GLY A 622 -4.59 18.21 -26.28
CA GLY A 622 -3.56 17.46 -26.98
C GLY A 622 -2.28 17.31 -26.18
N VAL A 623 -1.57 16.25 -26.47
CA VAL A 623 -0.27 15.95 -25.86
C VAL A 623 0.75 15.55 -26.91
N GLY A 624 2.02 15.58 -26.53
CA GLY A 624 3.13 15.03 -27.33
C GLY A 624 4.21 14.47 -26.44
N ILE A 625 4.57 13.21 -26.64
CA ILE A 625 5.74 12.57 -26.00
C ILE A 625 6.78 12.30 -27.10
N PHE A 626 7.93 12.92 -26.98
CA PHE A 626 9.02 12.81 -27.95
C PHE A 626 10.26 12.21 -27.33
N THR A 627 10.99 11.38 -28.10
CA THR A 627 12.35 10.92 -27.72
C THR A 627 13.41 11.55 -28.61
N TYR A 628 14.61 11.84 -28.04
CA TYR A 628 15.71 12.52 -28.77
C TYR A 628 17.09 12.20 -28.20
#